data_fe200eeb85403ea81c4c6e9776f3c8cf
#
_entry.id   fe200eeb85403ea81c4c6e9776f3c8cf
#
_cell.length_a   1.000
_cell.length_b   1.000
_cell.length_c   1.000
_cell.angle_alpha   90.00
_cell.angle_beta   90.00
_cell.angle_gamma   90.00
#
_symmetry.space_group_name_H-M   'P 1'
#
loop_
_entity.id
_entity.type
_entity.pdbx_description
1 polymer ?
#
loop_
_entity_poly.entity_id
_entity_poly.type
_entity_poly.pdbx_seq_one_letter_code
_entity_poly.pdbx_strand_id
1 'polypeptide(L)' 'MMIDILVNGDARTIPEASTVRSLLETLGVADRQGTAVAVNMTVIPRRAHVDTVLQAGDRVEIVQAVGGG' A
#
# COMPACT_ATOMS: atom_id res chain seq x y z
N MET A 1 -3.23 -9.37 -15.93
CA MET A 1 -4.60 -8.94 -15.58
C MET A 1 -4.54 -7.86 -14.51
N MET A 2 -5.60 -7.10 -14.41
CA MET A 2 -5.70 -6.05 -13.39
C MET A 2 -6.63 -6.51 -12.28
N ILE A 3 -6.38 -6.01 -11.08
CA ILE A 3 -7.24 -6.27 -9.92
C ILE A 3 -7.69 -4.95 -9.32
N ASP A 4 -8.83 -4.97 -8.66
CA ASP A 4 -9.37 -3.80 -7.98
C ASP A 4 -9.11 -3.91 -6.49
N ILE A 5 -8.62 -2.82 -5.91
CA ILE A 5 -8.39 -2.69 -4.47
C ILE A 5 -8.97 -1.36 -4.00
N LEU A 6 -9.03 -1.19 -2.69
CA LEU A 6 -9.35 0.10 -2.09
C LEU A 6 -8.10 0.66 -1.43
N VAL A 7 -7.79 1.91 -1.72
CA VAL A 7 -6.67 2.62 -1.08
C VAL A 7 -7.25 3.82 -0.35
N ASN A 8 -7.20 3.77 0.98
CA ASN A 8 -7.80 4.81 1.83
C ASN A 8 -9.26 5.09 1.44
N GLY A 9 -10.00 4.02 1.12
CA GLY A 9 -11.40 4.12 0.74
C GLY A 9 -11.68 4.41 -0.72
N ASP A 10 -10.65 4.69 -1.52
CA ASP A 10 -10.82 4.99 -2.94
C ASP A 10 -10.52 3.76 -3.79
N ALA A 11 -11.39 3.47 -4.74
CA ALA A 11 -11.20 2.35 -5.65
C ALA A 11 -9.99 2.62 -6.55
N ARG A 12 -9.14 1.60 -6.72
CA ARG A 12 -7.97 1.69 -7.55
C ARG A 12 -7.72 0.36 -8.23
N THR A 13 -7.35 0.43 -9.51
CA THR A 13 -7.03 -0.76 -10.29
C THR A 13 -5.52 -0.85 -10.43
N ILE A 14 -4.96 -2.01 -10.11
CA ILE A 14 -3.53 -2.26 -10.16
C ILE A 14 -3.26 -3.57 -10.90
N PRO A 15 -2.03 -3.76 -11.43
CA PRO A 15 -1.68 -5.03 -12.04
C PRO A 15 -1.73 -6.18 -11.03
N GLU A 16 -2.17 -7.34 -11.49
CA GLU A 16 -2.08 -8.58 -10.72
C GLU A 16 -0.64 -8.82 -10.28
N ALA A 17 -0.45 -9.38 -9.11
CA ALA A 17 0.86 -9.62 -8.50
C ALA A 17 1.59 -8.36 -8.03
N SER A 18 0.91 -7.22 -8.00
CA SER A 18 1.48 -6.01 -7.39
C SER A 18 1.74 -6.23 -5.91
N THR A 19 2.84 -5.68 -5.43
CA THR A 19 3.17 -5.71 -4.01
C THR A 19 2.82 -4.39 -3.33
N VAL A 20 2.85 -4.38 -2.02
CA VAL A 20 2.71 -3.13 -1.26
C VAL A 20 3.77 -2.13 -1.72
N ARG A 21 5.01 -2.58 -1.89
CA ARG A 21 6.09 -1.69 -2.35
C ARG A 21 5.79 -1.09 -3.72
N SER A 22 5.34 -1.90 -4.67
CA SER A 22 5.04 -1.39 -6.01
C SER A 22 3.88 -0.39 -5.99
N LEU A 23 2.88 -0.60 -5.13
CA LEU A 23 1.80 0.36 -4.96
C LEU A 23 2.32 1.70 -4.43
N LEU A 24 3.18 1.64 -3.41
CA LEU A 24 3.76 2.86 -2.84
C LEU A 24 4.61 3.61 -3.87
N GLU A 25 5.34 2.88 -4.72
CA GLU A 25 6.10 3.50 -5.80
C GLU A 25 5.18 4.21 -6.80
N THR A 26 4.10 3.56 -7.18
CA THR A 26 3.11 4.17 -8.08
C THR A 26 2.52 5.44 -7.49
N LEU A 27 2.31 5.47 -6.18
CA LEU A 27 1.76 6.64 -5.49
C LEU A 27 2.82 7.70 -5.19
N GLY A 28 4.09 7.40 -5.42
CA GLY A 28 5.18 8.34 -5.17
C GLY A 28 5.55 8.50 -3.71
N VAL A 29 5.21 7.54 -2.87
CA VAL A 29 5.45 7.64 -1.42
C VAL A 29 6.36 6.54 -0.88
N ALA A 30 6.94 5.72 -1.74
CA ALA A 30 7.74 4.56 -1.33
C ALA A 30 8.94 4.91 -0.46
N ASP A 31 9.56 6.05 -0.74
CA ASP A 31 10.77 6.46 -0.02
C ASP A 31 10.49 7.50 1.06
N ARG A 32 9.23 7.78 1.34
CA ARG A 32 8.88 8.73 2.39
C ARG A 32 9.00 8.09 3.76
N GLN A 33 9.69 8.76 4.65
CA GLN A 33 9.78 8.33 6.04
C GLN A 33 8.43 8.49 6.73
N GLY A 34 8.16 7.61 7.69
CA GLY A 34 6.94 7.66 8.46
C GLY A 34 5.71 7.13 7.73
N THR A 35 5.88 6.49 6.60
CA THR A 35 4.77 5.85 5.89
C THR A 35 4.45 4.51 6.56
N ALA A 36 3.22 4.34 6.98
CA ALA A 36 2.72 3.08 7.54
C ALA A 36 1.63 2.54 6.63
N VAL A 37 1.63 1.22 6.46
CA VAL A 37 0.66 0.54 5.59
C VAL A 37 -0.02 -0.57 6.36
N ALA A 38 -1.34 -0.64 6.22
CA ALA A 38 -2.13 -1.77 6.70
C ALA A 38 -2.90 -2.36 5.52
N VAL A 39 -2.96 -3.67 5.46
CA VAL A 39 -3.77 -4.39 4.48
C VAL A 39 -4.80 -5.20 5.24
N ASN A 40 -6.08 -4.95 4.96
CA ASN A 40 -7.18 -5.61 5.66
C ASN A 40 -7.02 -5.55 7.18
N MET A 41 -6.71 -4.37 7.70
CA MET A 41 -6.54 -4.10 9.13
C MET A 41 -5.28 -4.70 9.76
N THR A 42 -4.39 -5.25 8.96
CA THR A 42 -3.12 -5.81 9.44
C THR A 42 -1.97 -4.91 9.04
N VAL A 43 -1.24 -4.39 10.00
CA VAL A 43 -0.07 -3.55 9.72
C VAL A 43 1.02 -4.39 9.07
N ILE A 44 1.53 -3.89 7.95
CA ILE A 44 2.60 -4.57 7.20
C ILE A 44 3.92 -3.87 7.52
N PRO A 45 4.86 -4.57 8.16
CA PRO A 45 6.17 -3.96 8.45
C PRO A 45 6.86 -3.51 7.17
N ARG A 46 7.63 -2.46 7.27
CA ARG A 46 8.31 -1.89 6.10
C ARG A 46 9.14 -2.94 5.35
N ARG A 47 9.84 -3.80 6.08
CA ARG A 47 10.67 -4.86 5.47
C ARG A 47 9.84 -5.88 4.68
N ALA A 48 8.55 -5.97 4.94
CA ALA A 48 7.66 -6.89 4.26
C ALA A 48 6.94 -6.27 3.06
N HIS A 49 7.09 -4.98 2.81
CA HIS A 49 6.39 -4.31 1.72
C HIS A 49 6.75 -4.93 0.37
N VAL A 50 8.00 -5.31 0.18
CA VAL A 50 8.46 -5.88 -1.09
C VAL A 50 7.94 -7.30 -1.32
N ASP A 51 7.57 -8.00 -0.25
CA ASP A 51 7.12 -9.39 -0.32
C ASP A 51 5.61 -9.56 -0.19
N THR A 52 4.89 -8.52 0.20
CA THR A 52 3.46 -8.61 0.42
C THR A 52 2.71 -8.36 -0.89
N VAL A 53 2.15 -9.42 -1.47
CA VAL A 53 1.39 -9.34 -2.71
C VAL A 53 -0.05 -8.96 -2.40
N LEU A 54 -0.56 -7.97 -3.13
CA LEU A 54 -1.95 -7.51 -2.98
C LEU A 54 -2.89 -8.41 -3.78
N GLN A 55 -4.08 -8.63 -3.22
CA GLN A 55 -5.11 -9.46 -3.84
C GLN A 55 -6.33 -8.60 -4.19
N ALA A 56 -7.10 -9.07 -5.14
CA ALA A 56 -8.35 -8.39 -5.50
C ALA A 56 -9.24 -8.21 -4.26
N GLY A 57 -9.78 -7.03 -4.09
CA GLY A 57 -10.64 -6.72 -2.97
C GLY A 57 -9.94 -6.29 -1.69
N ASP A 58 -8.61 -6.27 -1.69
CA ASP A 58 -7.87 -5.83 -0.50
C ASP A 58 -8.17 -4.37 -0.16
N ARG A 59 -8.23 -4.11 1.13
CA ARG A 59 -8.33 -2.75 1.66
C ARG A 59 -6.96 -2.33 2.16
N VAL A 60 -6.39 -1.36 1.49
CA VAL A 60 -5.07 -0.83 1.85
C VAL A 60 -5.23 0.53 2.50
N GLU A 61 -4.65 0.70 3.67
CA GLU A 61 -4.63 1.98 4.35
C GLU A 61 -3.19 2.46 4.43
N ILE A 62 -2.96 3.66 3.96
CA ILE A 62 -1.64 4.28 3.95
C ILE A 62 -1.71 5.55 4.78
N VAL A 63 -0.88 5.60 5.80
CA VAL A 63 -0.79 6.75 6.70
C VAL A 63 0.62 7.29 6.64
N GLN A 64 0.75 8.59 6.48
CA GLN A 64 2.03 9.25 6.55
C GLN A 64 2.10 10.07 7.82
N ALA A 65 3.17 9.86 8.57
CA ALA A 65 3.41 10.70 9.73
C ALA A 65 3.64 12.13 9.24
N VAL A 66 2.84 13.05 9.74
CA VAL A 66 3.08 14.47 9.48
C VAL A 66 4.31 14.81 10.29
N GLY A 67 5.41 15.07 9.60
CA GLY A 67 6.66 15.37 10.24
C GLY A 67 6.51 16.56 11.15
N GLY A 68 6.29 16.32 12.40
CA GLY A 68 6.21 17.35 13.39
C GLY A 68 7.59 17.74 13.85
N GLY A 69 8.35 18.25 12.98
CA GLY A 69 9.61 18.84 13.32
C GLY A 69 10.59 18.02 14.09
#